data_8a729787236111d4adff66a82d7d5897
#
_entry.id   8a729787236111d4adff66a82d7d5897
#
_cell.length_a   1.000
_cell.length_b   1.000
_cell.length_c   1.000
_cell.angle_alpha   90.00
_cell.angle_beta   90.00
_cell.angle_gamma   90.00
#
_symmetry.space_group_name_H-M   'P 1'
#
loop_
_entity.id
_entity.type
_entity.pdbx_description
1 polymer ?
#
loop_
_entity_poly.entity_id
_entity_poly.type
_entity_poly.pdbx_seq_one_letter_code
_entity_poly.pdbx_strand_id
1 'polypeptide(L)'
;DEGEIKLDGEVIQRADPHVGLLHRATDKLAESRTFIQSLPYMDRLDYVSMMCNEHAYCMAIEKLLGVQVPERAQYIRVMFDEITRILNHLMWLGAHGLDIGAMTMFLYCFREREDLMDCYEAVSGTRMHATYYRPGGVYRDLPETLPKYQPSRFRSAKEINRLNDARSGSLLDFIDDFTARFPAAIDEYETLLTDNRIWKQRTVNIGVVTPERALNLGFTGPVLRGSGIAWDLRKKQPYEVYGLLEFDIPVGVNGDCYDRYLVRVEEMRQ
;
A
#
# COMPACT_ATOMS: atom_id res chain seq x y z
N ASP A 1 -8.60 3.63 -16.80
CA ASP A 1 -9.69 4.60 -16.95
C ASP A 1 -9.48 5.34 -18.26
N GLU A 2 -10.54 5.55 -19.02
CA GLU A 2 -10.49 6.33 -20.24
C GLU A 2 -10.69 7.82 -19.95
N GLY A 3 -10.07 8.67 -20.74
CA GLY A 3 -10.21 10.12 -20.67
C GLY A 3 -9.94 10.76 -22.00
N GLU A 4 -10.38 11.99 -22.19
CA GLU A 4 -10.09 12.79 -23.37
C GLU A 4 -8.96 13.76 -23.06
N ILE A 5 -7.89 13.76 -23.86
CA ILE A 5 -6.79 14.70 -23.77
C ILE A 5 -6.76 15.53 -25.07
N LYS A 6 -6.94 16.83 -24.95
CA LYS A 6 -6.78 17.77 -26.06
C LYS A 6 -5.38 18.33 -26.06
N LEU A 7 -4.66 18.14 -27.15
CA LEU A 7 -3.29 18.58 -27.35
C LEU A 7 -3.20 19.71 -28.37
N ASP A 8 -2.21 20.60 -28.17
CA ASP A 8 -1.70 21.52 -29.17
C ASP A 8 -0.18 21.26 -29.29
N GLY A 9 0.19 20.51 -30.32
CA GLY A 9 1.50 19.87 -30.38
C GLY A 9 1.68 18.87 -29.24
N GLU A 10 2.65 19.09 -28.38
CA GLU A 10 2.90 18.28 -27.15
C GLU A 10 2.34 18.93 -25.87
N VAL A 11 1.69 20.10 -25.99
CA VAL A 11 1.14 20.83 -24.85
C VAL A 11 -0.29 20.37 -24.59
N ILE A 12 -0.55 19.90 -23.38
CA ILE A 12 -1.90 19.52 -22.95
C ILE A 12 -2.71 20.82 -22.72
N GLN A 13 -3.76 21.01 -23.53
CA GLN A 13 -4.71 22.11 -23.38
C GLN A 13 -5.85 21.77 -22.43
N ARG A 14 -6.27 20.51 -22.44
CA ARG A 14 -7.34 19.99 -21.59
C ARG A 14 -7.13 18.51 -21.33
N ALA A 15 -7.38 18.09 -20.09
CA ALA A 15 -7.51 16.68 -19.70
C ALA A 15 -8.88 16.49 -19.04
N ASP A 16 -9.66 15.57 -19.55
CA ASP A 16 -11.04 15.29 -19.11
C ASP A 16 -11.14 13.81 -18.74
N PRO A 17 -10.89 13.46 -17.44
CA PRO A 17 -10.95 12.07 -16.99
C PRO A 17 -12.39 11.61 -16.90
N HIS A 18 -12.71 10.47 -17.51
CA HIS A 18 -14.02 9.82 -17.42
C HIS A 18 -14.02 8.83 -16.26
N VAL A 19 -14.54 9.26 -15.12
CA VAL A 19 -14.67 8.41 -13.93
C VAL A 19 -15.95 7.58 -14.02
N GLY A 20 -15.86 6.29 -13.65
CA GLY A 20 -17.02 5.41 -13.55
C GLY A 20 -17.00 4.18 -14.46
N LEU A 21 -16.05 4.06 -15.39
CA LEU A 21 -15.97 2.88 -16.29
C LEU A 21 -15.66 1.58 -15.51
N LEU A 22 -14.97 1.67 -14.39
CA LEU A 22 -14.72 0.55 -13.47
C LEU A 22 -15.70 0.50 -12.29
N HIS A 23 -16.74 1.32 -12.29
CA HIS A 23 -17.77 1.26 -11.28
C HIS A 23 -18.59 -0.03 -11.42
N ARG A 24 -18.48 -0.93 -10.43
CA ARG A 24 -19.12 -2.24 -10.41
C ARG A 24 -20.29 -2.33 -9.45
N ALA A 25 -20.86 -1.21 -9.09
CA ALA A 25 -21.97 -1.10 -8.14
C ALA A 25 -21.70 -1.83 -6.79
N THR A 26 -20.48 -1.74 -6.28
CA THR A 26 -20.06 -2.41 -5.04
C THR A 26 -20.94 -2.01 -3.86
N ASP A 27 -21.30 -0.74 -3.74
CA ASP A 27 -22.24 -0.18 -2.78
C ASP A 27 -23.62 -0.86 -2.88
N LYS A 28 -24.15 -0.96 -4.08
CA LYS A 28 -25.47 -1.56 -4.32
C LYS A 28 -25.47 -3.08 -4.10
N LEU A 29 -24.38 -3.75 -4.45
CA LEU A 29 -24.22 -5.18 -4.18
C LEU A 29 -24.15 -5.46 -2.67
N ALA A 30 -23.48 -4.60 -1.90
CA ALA A 30 -23.34 -4.72 -0.46
C ALA A 30 -24.71 -4.65 0.25
N GLU A 31 -25.66 -3.82 -0.23
CA GLU A 31 -27.02 -3.71 0.34
C GLU A 31 -27.77 -5.05 0.35
N SER A 32 -27.47 -5.95 -0.59
CA SER A 32 -28.10 -7.28 -0.71
C SER A 32 -27.41 -8.38 0.08
N ARG A 33 -26.38 -8.05 0.84
CA ARG A 33 -25.51 -9.00 1.54
C ARG A 33 -25.48 -8.73 3.05
N THR A 34 -25.08 -9.72 3.83
CA THR A 34 -24.72 -9.50 5.22
C THR A 34 -23.40 -8.76 5.33
N PHE A 35 -23.09 -8.13 6.46
CA PHE A 35 -21.83 -7.42 6.69
C PHE A 35 -20.59 -8.29 6.39
N ILE A 36 -20.60 -9.56 6.84
CA ILE A 36 -19.49 -10.48 6.56
C ILE A 36 -19.38 -10.83 5.07
N GLN A 37 -20.52 -11.00 4.39
CA GLN A 37 -20.54 -11.28 2.95
C GLN A 37 -20.14 -10.07 2.09
N SER A 38 -20.27 -8.87 2.63
CA SER A 38 -19.87 -7.63 1.96
C SER A 38 -18.36 -7.33 2.09
N LEU A 39 -17.70 -7.92 3.09
CA LEU A 39 -16.29 -7.69 3.36
C LEU A 39 -15.38 -7.95 2.13
N PRO A 40 -15.54 -9.03 1.34
CA PRO A 40 -14.75 -9.23 0.12
C PRO A 40 -14.87 -8.13 -0.93
N TYR A 41 -15.97 -7.37 -0.92
CA TYR A 41 -16.10 -6.23 -1.83
C TYR A 41 -15.19 -5.08 -1.45
N MET A 42 -14.88 -4.92 -0.16
CA MET A 42 -14.01 -3.85 0.34
C MET A 42 -12.59 -4.00 -0.18
N ASP A 43 -12.05 -5.23 -0.24
CA ASP A 43 -10.72 -5.51 -0.82
C ASP A 43 -10.54 -4.96 -2.24
N ARG A 44 -11.64 -4.83 -2.97
CA ARG A 44 -11.66 -4.46 -4.38
C ARG A 44 -11.95 -2.98 -4.63
N LEU A 45 -12.04 -2.17 -3.59
CA LEU A 45 -12.20 -0.71 -3.70
C LEU A 45 -10.86 -0.08 -4.07
N ASP A 46 -9.96 0.05 -3.11
CA ASP A 46 -8.55 0.30 -3.39
C ASP A 46 -7.83 -1.06 -3.44
N TYR A 47 -7.78 -1.67 -4.61
CA TYR A 47 -7.23 -3.00 -4.83
C TYR A 47 -5.69 -3.06 -4.71
N VAL A 48 -5.06 -1.99 -4.29
CA VAL A 48 -3.63 -1.92 -3.94
C VAL A 48 -3.42 -1.86 -2.42
N SER A 49 -4.48 -1.50 -1.66
CA SER A 49 -4.48 -1.41 -0.18
C SER A 49 -5.54 -2.32 0.44
N MET A 50 -5.59 -3.58 0.03
CA MET A 50 -6.69 -4.50 0.33
C MET A 50 -7.01 -4.62 1.81
N MET A 51 -6.04 -4.97 2.65
CA MET A 51 -6.29 -5.17 4.09
C MET A 51 -6.63 -3.87 4.83
N CYS A 52 -6.13 -2.72 4.38
CA CYS A 52 -6.54 -1.43 4.94
C CYS A 52 -8.03 -1.13 4.69
N ASN A 53 -8.55 -1.51 3.52
CA ASN A 53 -9.98 -1.38 3.21
C ASN A 53 -10.83 -2.29 4.11
N GLU A 54 -10.39 -3.55 4.30
CA GLU A 54 -11.03 -4.48 5.24
C GLU A 54 -11.05 -3.90 6.66
N HIS A 55 -9.91 -3.33 7.09
CA HIS A 55 -9.76 -2.77 8.42
C HIS A 55 -10.74 -1.62 8.66
N ALA A 56 -10.80 -0.65 7.75
CA ALA A 56 -11.73 0.47 7.86
C ALA A 56 -13.20 0.01 7.97
N TYR A 57 -13.57 -1.00 7.19
CA TYR A 57 -14.91 -1.59 7.24
C TYR A 57 -15.19 -2.32 8.55
N CYS A 58 -14.25 -3.16 9.02
CA CYS A 58 -14.38 -3.88 10.29
C CYS A 58 -14.51 -2.91 11.47
N MET A 59 -13.64 -1.88 11.53
CA MET A 59 -13.70 -0.86 12.57
C MET A 59 -15.03 -0.11 12.59
N ALA A 60 -15.62 0.19 11.43
CA ALA A 60 -16.93 0.83 11.36
C ALA A 60 -18.02 -0.06 11.99
N ILE A 61 -18.02 -1.36 11.68
CA ILE A 61 -18.96 -2.33 12.24
C ILE A 61 -18.73 -2.50 13.75
N GLU A 62 -17.49 -2.64 14.18
CA GLU A 62 -17.11 -2.80 15.59
C GLU A 62 -17.56 -1.60 16.41
N LYS A 63 -17.37 -0.41 15.89
CA LYS A 63 -17.86 0.84 16.52
C LYS A 63 -19.37 0.87 16.66
N LEU A 64 -20.09 0.43 15.63
CA LEU A 64 -21.57 0.36 15.67
C LEU A 64 -22.08 -0.67 16.68
N LEU A 65 -21.39 -1.80 16.80
CA LEU A 65 -21.80 -2.91 17.68
C LEU A 65 -21.20 -2.80 19.10
N GLY A 66 -20.25 -1.90 19.33
CA GLY A 66 -19.52 -1.80 20.60
C GLY A 66 -18.62 -3.01 20.88
N VAL A 67 -18.14 -3.69 19.83
CA VAL A 67 -17.26 -4.88 19.95
C VAL A 67 -15.84 -4.44 20.26
N GLN A 68 -15.21 -5.10 21.22
CA GLN A 68 -13.80 -4.89 21.55
C GLN A 68 -12.94 -5.94 20.85
N VAL A 69 -11.87 -5.48 20.21
CA VAL A 69 -10.91 -6.35 19.52
C VAL A 69 -9.83 -6.81 20.50
N PRO A 70 -9.51 -8.11 20.59
CA PRO A 70 -8.40 -8.59 21.42
C PRO A 70 -7.07 -7.95 21.02
N GLU A 71 -6.22 -7.62 22.00
CA GLU A 71 -4.95 -6.93 21.80
C GLU A 71 -4.05 -7.62 20.76
N ARG A 72 -3.93 -8.95 20.82
CA ARG A 72 -3.16 -9.72 19.81
C ARG A 72 -3.67 -9.49 18.39
N ALA A 73 -4.99 -9.44 18.20
CA ALA A 73 -5.58 -9.18 16.89
C ALA A 73 -5.31 -7.75 16.41
N GLN A 74 -5.27 -6.78 17.34
CA GLN A 74 -4.90 -5.40 17.02
C GLN A 74 -3.46 -5.31 16.50
N TYR A 75 -2.49 -5.98 17.15
CA TYR A 75 -1.11 -6.04 16.66
C TYR A 75 -1.01 -6.71 15.27
N ILE A 76 -1.73 -7.81 15.06
CA ILE A 76 -1.76 -8.49 13.76
C ILE A 76 -2.30 -7.56 12.66
N ARG A 77 -3.41 -6.86 12.94
CA ARG A 77 -3.99 -5.90 11.99
C ARG A 77 -3.02 -4.78 11.65
N VAL A 78 -2.41 -4.15 12.65
CA VAL A 78 -1.46 -3.06 12.44
C VAL A 78 -0.24 -3.52 11.65
N MET A 79 0.29 -4.70 11.95
CA MET A 79 1.39 -5.29 11.18
C MET A 79 1.02 -5.45 9.70
N PHE A 80 -0.15 -6.00 9.40
CA PHE A 80 -0.61 -6.17 8.02
C PHE A 80 -1.06 -4.87 7.35
N ASP A 81 -1.49 -3.86 8.10
CA ASP A 81 -1.74 -2.52 7.55
C ASP A 81 -0.44 -1.88 7.06
N GLU A 82 0.65 -2.03 7.81
CA GLU A 82 1.96 -1.49 7.39
C GLU A 82 2.58 -2.30 6.25
N ILE A 83 2.44 -3.62 6.22
CA ILE A 83 2.76 -4.44 5.04
C ILE A 83 1.97 -3.96 3.82
N THR A 84 0.70 -3.68 3.99
CA THR A 84 -0.18 -3.15 2.93
C THR A 84 0.28 -1.77 2.47
N ARG A 85 0.70 -0.91 3.38
CA ARG A 85 1.27 0.41 3.06
C ARG A 85 2.51 0.29 2.19
N ILE A 86 3.42 -0.60 2.53
CA ILE A 86 4.62 -0.87 1.72
C ILE A 86 4.21 -1.41 0.35
N LEU A 87 3.30 -2.38 0.29
CA LEU A 87 2.75 -2.91 -0.96
C LEU A 87 2.19 -1.80 -1.87
N ASN A 88 1.44 -0.87 -1.29
CA ASN A 88 0.87 0.27 -2.00
C ASN A 88 1.95 1.22 -2.52
N HIS A 89 2.88 1.62 -1.66
CA HIS A 89 3.95 2.54 -2.05
C HIS A 89 4.86 1.97 -3.13
N LEU A 90 5.18 0.67 -3.06
CA LEU A 90 5.95 -0.02 -4.09
C LEU A 90 5.21 -0.09 -5.43
N MET A 91 3.89 -0.38 -5.41
CA MET A 91 3.08 -0.37 -6.63
C MET A 91 3.03 1.02 -7.26
N TRP A 92 2.80 2.04 -6.43
CA TRP A 92 2.79 3.43 -6.89
C TRP A 92 4.14 3.81 -7.49
N LEU A 93 5.25 3.52 -6.79
CA LEU A 93 6.61 3.89 -7.24
C LEU A 93 6.96 3.18 -8.56
N GLY A 94 6.65 1.90 -8.65
CA GLY A 94 6.87 1.12 -9.88
C GLY A 94 6.09 1.67 -11.06
N ALA A 95 4.79 1.94 -10.89
CA ALA A 95 3.92 2.47 -11.93
C ALA A 95 4.32 3.90 -12.34
N HIS A 96 4.58 4.79 -11.37
CA HIS A 96 4.99 6.16 -11.65
C HIS A 96 6.37 6.21 -12.33
N GLY A 97 7.30 5.36 -11.89
CA GLY A 97 8.59 5.21 -12.56
C GLY A 97 8.45 4.75 -14.02
N LEU A 98 7.58 3.77 -14.26
CA LEU A 98 7.28 3.26 -15.61
C LEU A 98 6.70 4.36 -16.51
N ASP A 99 5.76 5.17 -16.01
CA ASP A 99 5.13 6.27 -16.74
C ASP A 99 6.14 7.36 -17.17
N ILE A 100 7.16 7.59 -16.36
CA ILE A 100 8.26 8.51 -16.70
C ILE A 100 9.32 7.88 -17.61
N GLY A 101 9.29 6.55 -17.76
CA GLY A 101 10.20 5.78 -18.63
C GLY A 101 11.23 4.93 -17.89
N ALA A 102 11.19 4.87 -16.55
CA ALA A 102 12.08 4.04 -15.74
C ALA A 102 11.49 2.63 -15.56
N MET A 103 11.41 1.85 -16.64
CA MET A 103 10.81 0.51 -16.66
C MET A 103 11.45 -0.46 -15.64
N THR A 104 12.75 -0.35 -15.40
CA THR A 104 13.47 -1.20 -14.44
C THR A 104 12.93 -1.04 -13.02
N MET A 105 12.48 0.16 -12.65
CA MET A 105 11.89 0.43 -11.33
C MET A 105 10.64 -0.42 -11.07
N PHE A 106 9.82 -0.62 -12.09
CA PHE A 106 8.64 -1.49 -11.98
C PHE A 106 9.05 -2.90 -11.55
N LEU A 107 10.07 -3.47 -12.21
CA LEU A 107 10.55 -4.82 -11.90
C LEU A 107 11.18 -4.91 -10.50
N TYR A 108 11.93 -3.90 -10.08
CA TYR A 108 12.54 -3.87 -8.75
C TYR A 108 11.49 -3.75 -7.65
N CYS A 109 10.51 -2.86 -7.79
CA CYS A 109 9.40 -2.75 -6.84
C CYS A 109 8.61 -4.05 -6.73
N PHE A 110 8.38 -4.75 -7.85
CA PHE A 110 7.66 -6.01 -7.84
C PHE A 110 8.46 -7.17 -7.22
N ARG A 111 9.79 -7.12 -7.22
CA ARG A 111 10.63 -8.08 -6.51
C ARG A 111 10.28 -8.11 -5.01
N GLU A 112 10.22 -6.95 -4.39
CA GLU A 112 9.88 -6.85 -2.95
C GLU A 112 8.38 -7.09 -2.69
N ARG A 113 7.52 -6.69 -3.61
CA ARG A 113 6.08 -6.98 -3.51
C ARG A 113 5.77 -8.47 -3.48
N GLU A 114 6.50 -9.28 -4.23
CA GLU A 114 6.33 -10.74 -4.23
C GLU A 114 6.50 -11.34 -2.83
N ASP A 115 7.51 -10.91 -2.08
CA ASP A 115 7.75 -11.38 -0.72
C ASP A 115 6.61 -10.97 0.23
N LEU A 116 6.11 -9.76 0.12
CA LEU A 116 5.01 -9.28 0.96
C LEU A 116 3.66 -9.94 0.60
N MET A 117 3.44 -10.27 -0.68
CA MET A 117 2.27 -11.06 -1.09
C MET A 117 2.31 -12.49 -0.55
N ASP A 118 3.51 -13.05 -0.34
CA ASP A 118 3.67 -14.34 0.34
C ASP A 118 3.22 -14.27 1.80
N CYS A 119 3.41 -13.13 2.48
CA CYS A 119 2.85 -12.91 3.83
C CYS A 119 1.32 -12.93 3.80
N TYR A 120 0.70 -12.31 2.80
CA TYR A 120 -0.76 -12.36 2.61
C TYR A 120 -1.26 -13.79 2.40
N GLU A 121 -0.60 -14.54 1.51
CA GLU A 121 -0.93 -15.93 1.23
C GLU A 121 -0.79 -16.81 2.47
N ALA A 122 0.23 -16.57 3.30
CA ALA A 122 0.45 -17.31 4.52
C ALA A 122 -0.74 -17.26 5.49
N VAL A 123 -1.37 -16.08 5.64
CA VAL A 123 -2.48 -15.90 6.60
C VAL A 123 -3.85 -16.10 5.99
N SER A 124 -4.03 -15.88 4.69
CA SER A 124 -5.35 -15.89 4.05
C SER A 124 -5.53 -16.99 3.01
N GLY A 125 -4.45 -17.52 2.46
CA GLY A 125 -4.46 -18.45 1.33
C GLY A 125 -4.56 -17.74 -0.03
N THR A 126 -4.58 -16.40 -0.06
CA THR A 126 -4.64 -15.59 -1.29
C THR A 126 -3.54 -14.52 -1.29
N ARG A 127 -3.03 -14.21 -2.47
CA ARG A 127 -1.92 -13.27 -2.62
C ARG A 127 -2.35 -11.78 -2.61
N MET A 128 -3.61 -11.50 -2.90
CA MET A 128 -4.12 -10.11 -2.99
C MET A 128 -5.37 -9.90 -2.15
N HIS A 129 -6.51 -10.38 -2.60
CA HIS A 129 -7.81 -10.16 -1.94
C HIS A 129 -8.00 -11.17 -0.81
N ALA A 130 -7.46 -10.82 0.35
CA ALA A 130 -7.27 -11.73 1.46
C ALA A 130 -8.56 -12.03 2.24
N THR A 131 -9.40 -11.02 2.41
CA THR A 131 -10.58 -11.09 3.28
C THR A 131 -10.19 -11.69 4.64
N TYR A 132 -9.11 -11.18 5.22
CA TYR A 132 -8.48 -11.75 6.41
C TYR A 132 -9.04 -11.14 7.70
N TYR A 133 -9.35 -9.83 7.70
CA TYR A 133 -9.94 -9.19 8.87
C TYR A 133 -11.41 -9.59 9.02
N ARG A 134 -11.86 -9.58 10.27
CA ARG A 134 -13.26 -9.86 10.64
C ARG A 134 -13.69 -8.91 11.73
N PRO A 135 -14.95 -8.48 11.77
CA PRO A 135 -15.45 -7.76 12.94
C PRO A 135 -15.14 -8.55 14.23
N GLY A 136 -14.37 -7.91 15.13
CA GLY A 136 -13.89 -8.53 16.37
C GLY A 136 -12.50 -9.14 16.31
N GLY A 137 -11.79 -9.07 15.17
CA GLY A 137 -10.41 -9.57 15.09
C GLY A 137 -9.97 -9.94 13.67
N VAL A 138 -9.38 -11.12 13.53
CA VAL A 138 -8.89 -11.70 12.27
C VAL A 138 -9.45 -13.10 12.08
N TYR A 139 -9.46 -13.59 10.85
CA TYR A 139 -10.02 -14.91 10.50
C TYR A 139 -9.33 -16.06 11.22
N ARG A 140 -8.01 -16.02 11.36
CA ARG A 140 -7.19 -17.00 12.07
C ARG A 140 -5.91 -16.35 12.59
N ASP A 141 -5.26 -16.99 13.57
CA ASP A 141 -3.96 -16.55 14.08
C ASP A 141 -2.85 -16.72 13.03
N LEU A 142 -1.69 -16.14 13.31
CA LEU A 142 -0.51 -16.25 12.46
C LEU A 142 -0.07 -17.72 12.35
N PRO A 143 0.33 -18.17 11.15
CA PRO A 143 0.86 -19.52 10.98
C PRO A 143 2.22 -19.67 11.67
N GLU A 144 2.45 -20.83 12.29
CA GLU A 144 3.74 -21.17 12.90
C GLU A 144 4.86 -21.32 11.86
N THR A 145 4.51 -21.69 10.63
CA THR A 145 5.45 -21.87 9.52
C THR A 145 4.90 -21.29 8.24
N LEU A 146 5.79 -20.78 7.39
CA LEU A 146 5.42 -20.34 6.05
C LEU A 146 5.18 -21.52 5.10
N PRO A 147 4.20 -21.42 4.18
CA PRO A 147 4.05 -22.38 3.11
C PRO A 147 5.32 -22.42 2.24
N LYS A 148 5.80 -23.64 1.95
CA LYS A 148 6.97 -23.84 1.08
C LYS A 148 6.57 -23.77 -0.39
N TYR A 149 7.43 -23.20 -1.20
CA TYR A 149 7.27 -23.23 -2.66
C TYR A 149 7.28 -24.66 -3.18
N GLN A 150 6.39 -24.93 -4.11
CA GLN A 150 6.36 -26.20 -4.83
C GLN A 150 7.17 -26.10 -6.13
N PRO A 151 7.79 -27.20 -6.59
CA PRO A 151 8.45 -27.24 -7.88
C PRO A 151 7.51 -26.80 -9.00
N SER A 152 7.97 -25.90 -9.86
CA SER A 152 7.22 -25.44 -11.01
C SER A 152 8.11 -25.42 -12.25
N ARG A 153 7.49 -25.42 -13.44
CA ARG A 153 8.20 -25.31 -14.72
C ARG A 153 8.91 -23.95 -14.93
N PHE A 154 8.59 -22.97 -14.08
CA PHE A 154 9.12 -21.61 -14.21
C PHE A 154 10.28 -21.31 -13.26
N ARG A 155 10.57 -22.21 -12.29
CA ARG A 155 11.65 -22.03 -11.32
C ARG A 155 12.51 -23.30 -11.24
N SER A 156 13.82 -23.14 -11.24
CA SER A 156 14.74 -24.27 -11.06
C SER A 156 14.68 -24.83 -9.64
N ALA A 157 15.02 -26.10 -9.48
CA ALA A 157 15.11 -26.73 -8.16
C ALA A 157 16.08 -25.99 -7.21
N LYS A 158 17.20 -25.45 -7.74
CA LYS A 158 18.17 -24.66 -6.96
C LYS A 158 17.55 -23.36 -6.43
N GLU A 159 16.77 -22.69 -7.25
CA GLU A 159 16.06 -21.47 -6.87
C GLU A 159 14.96 -21.75 -5.83
N ILE A 160 14.18 -22.81 -6.04
CA ILE A 160 13.13 -23.23 -5.09
C ILE A 160 13.75 -23.60 -3.73
N ASN A 161 14.88 -24.32 -3.70
CA ASN A 161 15.55 -24.66 -2.46
C ASN A 161 16.02 -23.40 -1.72
N ARG A 162 16.65 -22.46 -2.42
CA ARG A 162 17.07 -21.18 -1.82
C ARG A 162 15.91 -20.41 -1.23
N LEU A 163 14.78 -20.33 -1.94
CA LEU A 163 13.58 -19.65 -1.47
C LEU A 163 12.93 -20.36 -0.27
N ASN A 164 12.95 -21.69 -0.26
CA ASN A 164 12.46 -22.49 0.85
C ASN A 164 13.37 -22.45 2.07
N ASP A 165 14.68 -22.29 1.89
CA ASP A 165 15.63 -22.08 2.99
C ASP A 165 15.38 -20.71 3.66
N ALA A 166 15.12 -19.67 2.90
CA ALA A 166 14.71 -18.35 3.41
C ALA A 166 13.36 -18.39 4.16
N ARG A 167 12.51 -19.37 3.89
CA ARG A 167 11.22 -19.61 4.54
C ARG A 167 11.27 -20.67 5.66
N SER A 168 12.45 -20.95 6.20
CA SER A 168 12.61 -22.02 7.20
C SER A 168 12.08 -21.65 8.60
N GLY A 169 11.79 -20.38 8.85
CA GLY A 169 11.25 -19.87 10.11
C GLY A 169 9.74 -19.69 10.14
N SER A 170 9.26 -18.98 11.15
CA SER A 170 7.90 -18.50 11.25
C SER A 170 7.62 -17.33 10.28
N LEU A 171 6.35 -16.94 10.16
CA LEU A 171 5.99 -15.72 9.41
C LEU A 171 6.69 -14.48 10.00
N LEU A 172 6.82 -14.41 11.32
CA LEU A 172 7.51 -13.29 11.98
C LEU A 172 9.00 -13.26 11.65
N ASP A 173 9.68 -14.42 11.64
CA ASP A 173 11.10 -14.50 11.22
C ASP A 173 11.29 -14.02 9.77
N PHE A 174 10.33 -14.35 8.90
CA PHE A 174 10.34 -13.89 7.51
C PHE A 174 10.15 -12.36 7.40
N ILE A 175 9.24 -11.79 8.19
CA ILE A 175 9.02 -10.35 8.25
C ILE A 175 10.25 -9.64 8.82
N ASP A 176 10.88 -10.17 9.86
CA ASP A 176 12.12 -9.64 10.42
C ASP A 176 13.26 -9.63 9.39
N ASP A 177 13.44 -10.72 8.64
CA ASP A 177 14.42 -10.77 7.54
C ASP A 177 14.09 -9.73 6.45
N PHE A 178 12.81 -9.61 6.07
CA PHE A 178 12.38 -8.61 5.11
C PHE A 178 12.69 -7.20 5.58
N THR A 179 12.32 -6.84 6.81
CA THR A 179 12.55 -5.50 7.37
C THR A 179 14.04 -5.18 7.51
N ALA A 180 14.87 -6.17 7.82
CA ALA A 180 16.31 -5.99 7.91
C ALA A 180 16.98 -5.67 6.56
N ARG A 181 16.49 -6.23 5.45
CA ARG A 181 17.07 -6.03 4.10
C ARG A 181 16.38 -4.95 3.27
N PHE A 182 15.14 -4.60 3.58
CA PHE A 182 14.34 -3.67 2.80
C PHE A 182 14.92 -2.25 2.70
N PRO A 183 15.56 -1.67 3.74
CA PRO A 183 16.25 -0.37 3.63
C PRO A 183 17.28 -0.32 2.50
N ALA A 184 18.02 -1.41 2.26
CA ALA A 184 18.97 -1.47 1.15
C ALA A 184 18.28 -1.45 -0.22
N ALA A 185 17.10 -2.05 -0.33
CA ALA A 185 16.29 -1.95 -1.55
C ALA A 185 15.79 -0.51 -1.79
N ILE A 186 15.40 0.19 -0.73
CA ILE A 186 15.01 1.60 -0.83
C ILE A 186 16.21 2.46 -1.27
N ASP A 187 17.42 2.22 -0.75
CA ASP A 187 18.63 2.91 -1.19
C ASP A 187 18.92 2.68 -2.68
N GLU A 188 18.64 1.48 -3.18
CA GLU A 188 18.73 1.16 -4.61
C GLU A 188 17.75 2.01 -5.43
N TYR A 189 16.49 2.15 -4.97
CA TYR A 189 15.49 2.97 -5.63
C TYR A 189 15.88 4.46 -5.63
N GLU A 190 16.35 4.97 -4.51
CA GLU A 190 16.81 6.36 -4.41
C GLU A 190 18.02 6.65 -5.30
N THR A 191 18.97 5.72 -5.36
CA THR A 191 20.14 5.82 -6.27
C THR A 191 19.69 5.97 -7.73
N LEU A 192 18.63 5.28 -8.13
CA LEU A 192 18.12 5.32 -9.50
C LEU A 192 17.27 6.56 -9.79
N LEU A 193 16.55 7.09 -8.79
CA LEU A 193 15.51 8.11 -9.00
C LEU A 193 15.83 9.46 -8.35
N THR A 194 16.19 9.51 -7.05
CA THR A 194 16.20 10.75 -6.27
C THR A 194 17.03 11.85 -6.91
N ASP A 195 18.23 11.53 -7.39
CA ASP A 195 19.10 12.52 -8.06
C ASP A 195 19.08 12.43 -9.58
N ASN A 196 18.24 11.59 -10.13
CA ASN A 196 18.12 11.43 -11.57
C ASN A 196 17.55 12.71 -12.21
N ARG A 197 18.26 13.23 -13.22
CA ARG A 197 17.88 14.48 -13.91
C ARG A 197 16.49 14.39 -14.55
N ILE A 198 16.17 13.27 -15.19
CA ILE A 198 14.89 13.09 -15.87
C ILE A 198 13.76 13.05 -14.83
N TRP A 199 13.97 12.31 -13.74
CA TRP A 199 13.01 12.22 -12.64
C TRP A 199 12.72 13.61 -12.06
N LYS A 200 13.76 14.38 -11.72
CA LYS A 200 13.61 15.75 -11.21
C LYS A 200 12.89 16.67 -12.19
N GLN A 201 13.25 16.63 -13.47
CA GLN A 201 12.59 17.46 -14.49
C GLN A 201 11.10 17.14 -14.68
N ARG A 202 10.68 15.89 -14.40
CA ARG A 202 9.31 15.44 -14.55
C ARG A 202 8.47 15.55 -13.27
N THR A 203 9.07 15.83 -12.12
CA THR A 203 8.39 15.81 -10.82
C THR A 203 8.54 17.09 -10.01
N VAL A 204 9.69 17.78 -10.07
CA VAL A 204 9.93 19.04 -9.35
C VAL A 204 9.11 20.16 -9.95
N ASN A 205 8.35 20.85 -9.11
CA ASN A 205 7.42 21.93 -9.50
C ASN A 205 6.29 21.46 -10.46
N ILE A 206 6.04 20.18 -10.57
CA ILE A 206 4.95 19.62 -11.37
C ILE A 206 3.82 19.21 -10.45
N GLY A 207 2.57 19.54 -10.82
CA GLY A 207 1.38 19.19 -10.05
C GLY A 207 1.39 19.80 -8.65
N VAL A 208 1.85 21.04 -8.52
CA VAL A 208 1.90 21.75 -7.23
C VAL A 208 0.50 21.98 -6.68
N VAL A 209 0.28 21.57 -5.45
CA VAL A 209 -0.97 21.78 -4.70
C VAL A 209 -0.63 22.48 -3.39
N THR A 210 -1.14 23.71 -3.24
CA THR A 210 -0.93 24.47 -1.99
C THR A 210 -1.68 23.81 -0.81
N PRO A 211 -1.25 24.04 0.44
CA PRO A 211 -1.94 23.52 1.63
C PRO A 211 -3.43 23.85 1.65
N GLU A 212 -3.79 25.10 1.33
CA GLU A 212 -5.18 25.54 1.28
C GLU A 212 -5.99 24.77 0.24
N ARG A 213 -5.44 24.61 -0.97
CA ARG A 213 -6.12 23.87 -2.04
C ARG A 213 -6.24 22.38 -1.70
N ALA A 214 -5.22 21.81 -1.05
CA ALA A 214 -5.25 20.41 -0.61
C ALA A 214 -6.40 20.16 0.39
N LEU A 215 -6.59 21.06 1.35
CA LEU A 215 -7.72 20.99 2.29
C LEU A 215 -9.06 21.17 1.59
N ASN A 216 -9.19 22.14 0.70
CA ASN A 216 -10.44 22.39 -0.05
C ASN A 216 -10.82 21.21 -0.96
N LEU A 217 -9.83 20.47 -1.48
CA LEU A 217 -10.07 19.28 -2.31
C LEU A 217 -10.24 18.00 -1.50
N GLY A 218 -10.12 18.06 -0.16
CA GLY A 218 -10.23 16.90 0.71
C GLY A 218 -9.08 15.90 0.59
N PHE A 219 -7.87 16.40 0.31
CA PHE A 219 -6.68 15.54 0.25
C PHE A 219 -6.39 14.88 1.59
N THR A 220 -5.88 13.65 1.55
CA THR A 220 -5.45 12.87 2.72
C THR A 220 -4.15 12.14 2.41
N GLY A 221 -3.54 11.53 3.43
CA GLY A 221 -2.37 10.68 3.27
C GLY A 221 -1.13 11.41 2.72
N PRO A 222 -0.27 10.71 1.97
CA PRO A 222 0.97 11.28 1.42
C PRO A 222 0.73 12.50 0.52
N VAL A 223 -0.41 12.58 -0.18
CA VAL A 223 -0.76 13.72 -1.03
C VAL A 223 -0.93 15.00 -0.20
N LEU A 224 -1.60 14.89 0.95
CA LEU A 224 -1.77 16.02 1.88
C LEU A 224 -0.45 16.38 2.58
N ARG A 225 0.28 15.36 3.03
CA ARG A 225 1.59 15.56 3.68
C ARG A 225 2.62 16.15 2.72
N GLY A 226 2.60 15.77 1.45
CA GLY A 226 3.41 16.40 0.41
C GLY A 226 3.16 17.90 0.27
N SER A 227 1.95 18.38 0.55
CA SER A 227 1.58 19.80 0.56
C SER A 227 1.88 20.52 1.88
N GLY A 228 2.68 19.94 2.77
CA GLY A 228 3.16 20.60 3.99
C GLY A 228 2.27 20.45 5.23
N ILE A 229 1.24 19.60 5.20
CA ILE A 229 0.32 19.41 6.32
C ILE A 229 0.62 18.09 7.03
N ALA A 230 1.09 18.17 8.28
CA ALA A 230 1.41 17.02 9.14
C ALA A 230 0.12 16.35 9.66
N TRP A 231 -0.65 15.76 8.77
CA TRP A 231 -1.87 15.02 9.12
C TRP A 231 -1.71 13.54 8.84
N ASP A 232 -1.76 12.75 9.91
CA ASP A 232 -1.78 11.30 9.87
C ASP A 232 -2.71 10.78 10.96
N LEU A 233 -3.72 10.01 10.59
CA LEU A 233 -4.74 9.49 11.52
C LEU A 233 -4.13 8.56 12.57
N ARG A 234 -3.05 7.85 12.25
CA ARG A 234 -2.33 6.99 13.18
C ARG A 234 -1.80 7.75 14.42
N LYS A 235 -1.50 9.05 14.25
CA LYS A 235 -1.02 9.94 15.32
C LYS A 235 -2.08 10.93 15.82
N LYS A 236 -2.92 11.45 14.93
CA LYS A 236 -3.93 12.49 15.29
C LYS A 236 -5.17 11.89 15.93
N GLN A 237 -5.53 10.68 15.57
CA GLN A 237 -6.68 9.95 16.09
C GLN A 237 -6.31 8.46 16.16
N PRO A 238 -5.38 8.07 17.04
CA PRO A 238 -4.86 6.71 17.11
C PRO A 238 -5.97 5.68 17.26
N TYR A 239 -5.83 4.61 16.51
CA TYR A 239 -6.70 3.44 16.55
C TYR A 239 -5.85 2.18 16.75
N GLU A 240 -6.47 1.09 17.19
CA GLU A 240 -5.77 -0.15 17.54
C GLU A 240 -4.55 0.16 18.44
N VAL A 241 -3.40 -0.42 18.14
CA VAL A 241 -2.16 -0.21 18.91
C VAL A 241 -1.26 0.90 18.36
N TYR A 242 -1.69 1.70 17.37
CA TYR A 242 -0.85 2.76 16.80
C TYR A 242 -0.40 3.81 17.84
N GLY A 243 -1.20 4.01 18.89
CA GLY A 243 -0.81 4.90 19.99
C GLY A 243 0.41 4.46 20.79
N LEU A 244 0.80 3.17 20.68
CA LEU A 244 1.95 2.58 21.35
C LEU A 244 3.21 2.55 20.46
N LEU A 245 3.07 2.86 19.17
CA LEU A 245 4.16 2.78 18.19
C LEU A 245 4.86 4.12 18.00
N GLU A 246 6.18 4.07 17.93
CA GLU A 246 7.03 5.22 17.62
C GLU A 246 7.36 5.26 16.14
N PHE A 247 6.94 6.31 15.46
CA PHE A 247 7.28 6.63 14.08
C PHE A 247 7.05 8.12 13.84
N ASP A 248 7.70 8.68 12.84
CA ASP A 248 7.55 10.08 12.47
C ASP A 248 6.50 10.28 11.33
N ILE A 249 6.08 11.51 11.14
CA ILE A 249 5.20 11.88 10.04
C ILE A 249 6.03 12.67 9.03
N PRO A 250 6.48 12.06 7.93
CA PRO A 250 7.21 12.79 6.90
C PRO A 250 6.31 13.80 6.20
N VAL A 251 6.83 15.02 5.99
CA VAL A 251 6.08 16.15 5.44
C VAL A 251 6.91 16.84 4.37
N GLY A 252 6.29 17.07 3.20
CA GLY A 252 6.88 17.85 2.12
C GLY A 252 6.78 19.36 2.36
N VAL A 253 7.33 20.14 1.45
CA VAL A 253 7.38 21.61 1.53
C VAL A 253 6.74 22.26 0.31
N ASN A 254 6.98 21.71 -0.88
CA ASN A 254 6.61 22.34 -2.15
C ASN A 254 5.23 21.91 -2.67
N GLY A 255 4.70 20.82 -2.17
CA GLY A 255 3.41 20.29 -2.60
C GLY A 255 3.40 19.73 -4.03
N ASP A 256 4.54 19.38 -4.58
CA ASP A 256 4.69 18.87 -5.94
C ASP A 256 4.78 17.34 -6.00
N CYS A 257 4.94 16.79 -7.19
CA CYS A 257 5.09 15.36 -7.39
C CYS A 257 6.36 14.82 -6.73
N TYR A 258 7.44 15.62 -6.68
CA TYR A 258 8.69 15.20 -6.08
C TYR A 258 8.57 15.06 -4.55
N ASP A 259 7.94 16.02 -3.89
CA ASP A 259 7.70 15.93 -2.44
C ASP A 259 6.81 14.75 -2.09
N ARG A 260 5.78 14.47 -2.88
CA ARG A 260 4.94 13.27 -2.69
C ARG A 260 5.72 11.96 -2.85
N TYR A 261 6.72 11.96 -3.73
CA TYR A 261 7.65 10.84 -3.86
C TYR A 261 8.52 10.69 -2.61
N LEU A 262 9.15 11.76 -2.16
CA LEU A 262 10.02 11.74 -0.97
C LEU A 262 9.26 11.30 0.30
N VAL A 263 8.03 11.80 0.48
CA VAL A 263 7.18 11.37 1.60
C VAL A 263 6.94 9.86 1.58
N ARG A 264 6.64 9.27 0.42
CA ARG A 264 6.41 7.82 0.32
C ARG A 264 7.68 7.00 0.53
N VAL A 265 8.81 7.48 0.06
CA VAL A 265 10.11 6.85 0.30
C VAL A 265 10.41 6.79 1.79
N GLU A 266 10.22 7.90 2.50
CA GLU A 266 10.45 7.97 3.93
C GLU A 266 9.46 7.10 4.71
N GLU A 267 8.19 7.05 4.31
CA GLU A 267 7.20 6.16 4.92
C GLU A 267 7.54 4.67 4.75
N MET A 268 8.21 4.30 3.67
CA MET A 268 8.69 2.93 3.48
C MET A 268 9.89 2.59 4.38
N ARG A 269 10.66 3.58 4.84
CA ARG A 269 11.80 3.38 5.75
C ARG A 269 11.38 3.19 7.20
N GLN A 270 10.26 3.78 7.62
CA GLN A 270 9.72 3.74 8.98
C GLN A 270 8.88 2.49 9.24
#